data_304b8ef6e046539d3f8fcb7c1789cd7c
#
_entry.id   304b8ef6e046539d3f8fcb7c1789cd7c
#
_cell.length_a   1.000
_cell.length_b   1.000
_cell.length_c   1.000
_cell.angle_alpha   90.00
_cell.angle_beta   90.00
_cell.angle_gamma   90.00
#
_symmetry.space_group_name_H-M   'P 1'
#
loop_
_entity.id
_entity.type
_entity.pdbx_description
1 polymer ?
#
loop_
_entity_poly.entity_id
_entity_poly.type
_entity_poly.pdbx_seq_one_letter_code
_entity_poly.pdbx_strand_id
1 'polypeptide(L)'
;HKIGLKQRGGSTLGGRKVWFDHDVLRLNYDGRGQYLGEFQSDESILIIQNNGDFYTTDFDLNNHYDADIQRIEKYDPEKVWTAVLYDADQQNYPYLKRFTFEATAKKQNYLGDNKHSKLILLSEQVFPRIQVVFGGHDDFREPLIVEASDFVGVKSYKAKGKRLTTYTVGNIEELEPTRMPEPEDTTEPEAGDDEATNDDGDNGQMNLF
;
A
#
# COMPACT_ATOMS: atom_id res chain seq x y z
N HIS A 1 -11.28 -23.87 29.51
CA HIS A 1 -10.99 -23.28 28.20
C HIS A 1 -9.56 -22.75 28.22
N LYS A 2 -8.64 -23.50 27.60
CA LYS A 2 -7.30 -23.01 27.33
C LYS A 2 -7.37 -22.06 26.14
N ILE A 3 -7.26 -20.77 26.39
CA ILE A 3 -6.98 -19.78 25.34
C ILE A 3 -5.52 -19.98 24.96
N GLY A 4 -5.28 -20.63 23.83
CA GLY A 4 -3.95 -20.71 23.25
C GLY A 4 -3.51 -19.29 22.86
N LEU A 5 -2.59 -18.73 23.62
CA LEU A 5 -1.80 -17.58 23.18
C LEU A 5 -1.11 -17.98 21.87
N LYS A 6 -1.65 -17.49 20.75
CA LYS A 6 -0.88 -17.45 19.51
C LYS A 6 0.35 -16.62 19.81
N GLN A 7 1.47 -17.29 20.03
CA GLN A 7 2.75 -16.60 20.05
C GLN A 7 2.93 -15.94 18.68
N ARG A 8 2.84 -14.61 18.65
CA ARG A 8 3.51 -13.81 17.63
C ARG A 8 5.01 -13.87 17.90
N GLY A 9 5.55 -15.06 17.91
CA GLY A 9 6.96 -15.25 17.78
C GLY A 9 7.27 -14.95 16.32
N GLY A 10 8.01 -13.90 16.02
CA GLY A 10 8.64 -13.74 14.75
C GLY A 10 9.48 -14.98 14.49
N SER A 11 8.86 -16.00 13.91
CA SER A 11 9.57 -17.14 13.39
C SER A 11 10.46 -16.60 12.29
N THR A 12 11.75 -16.57 12.55
CA THR A 12 12.80 -16.36 11.53
C THR A 12 12.88 -17.51 10.53
N LEU A 13 12.05 -18.54 10.71
CA LEU A 13 11.76 -19.53 9.70
C LEU A 13 10.86 -18.86 8.68
N GLY A 14 11.51 -18.26 7.67
CA GLY A 14 10.87 -17.45 6.66
C GLY A 14 9.66 -18.10 6.05
N GLY A 15 8.73 -17.24 5.63
CA GLY A 15 7.66 -17.65 4.78
C GLY A 15 8.17 -18.14 3.41
N ARG A 16 7.25 -18.52 2.57
CA ARG A 16 7.55 -18.91 1.20
C ARG A 16 7.87 -17.67 0.37
N LYS A 17 9.03 -17.63 -0.28
CA LYS A 17 9.36 -16.62 -1.28
C LYS A 17 8.58 -16.88 -2.55
N VAL A 18 7.91 -15.86 -3.07
CA VAL A 18 7.02 -15.95 -4.23
C VAL A 18 7.40 -14.89 -5.25
N TRP A 19 7.46 -15.32 -6.52
CA TRP A 19 7.65 -14.48 -7.69
C TRP A 19 6.46 -14.62 -8.64
N PHE A 20 6.23 -13.60 -9.43
CA PHE A 20 5.25 -13.61 -10.52
C PHE A 20 5.96 -13.41 -11.86
N ASP A 21 5.77 -14.36 -12.74
CA ASP A 21 6.29 -14.30 -14.12
C ASP A 21 5.20 -13.70 -15.02
N HIS A 22 5.43 -12.46 -15.47
CA HIS A 22 4.50 -11.74 -16.34
C HIS A 22 4.38 -12.32 -17.75
N ASP A 23 5.37 -13.09 -18.21
CA ASP A 23 5.35 -13.68 -19.55
C ASP A 23 4.40 -14.87 -19.64
N VAL A 24 4.32 -15.65 -18.57
CA VAL A 24 3.44 -16.84 -18.50
C VAL A 24 2.24 -16.64 -17.58
N LEU A 25 2.14 -15.49 -16.91
CA LEU A 25 1.06 -15.13 -15.98
C LEU A 25 0.90 -16.17 -14.85
N ARG A 26 2.01 -16.57 -14.26
CA ARG A 26 2.07 -17.60 -13.23
C ARG A 26 2.94 -17.19 -12.05
N LEU A 27 2.55 -17.66 -10.88
CA LEU A 27 3.42 -17.67 -9.72
C LEU A 27 4.48 -18.77 -9.84
N ASN A 28 5.63 -18.52 -9.23
CA ASN A 28 6.67 -19.52 -9.03
C ASN A 28 7.43 -19.27 -7.73
N TYR A 29 8.17 -20.28 -7.30
CA TYR A 29 9.06 -20.23 -6.13
C TYR A 29 10.54 -20.25 -6.54
N ASP A 30 10.82 -20.11 -7.82
CA ASP A 30 12.13 -20.37 -8.44
C ASP A 30 12.91 -19.09 -8.77
N GLY A 31 12.37 -17.92 -8.48
CA GLY A 31 13.04 -16.65 -8.72
C GLY A 31 12.80 -16.06 -10.11
N ARG A 32 11.75 -16.47 -10.81
CA ARG A 32 11.44 -15.97 -12.17
C ARG A 32 10.45 -14.80 -12.12
N GLY A 33 10.85 -13.68 -12.69
CA GLY A 33 10.03 -12.48 -12.81
C GLY A 33 10.09 -11.57 -11.61
N GLN A 34 8.95 -10.98 -11.27
CA GLN A 34 8.81 -10.00 -10.20
C GLN A 34 8.75 -10.67 -8.82
N TYR A 35 9.63 -10.27 -7.92
CA TYR A 35 9.59 -10.72 -6.54
C TYR A 35 8.42 -10.06 -5.79
N LEU A 36 7.55 -10.87 -5.19
CA LEU A 36 6.39 -10.40 -4.44
C LEU A 36 6.63 -10.35 -2.93
N GLY A 37 7.59 -11.08 -2.42
CA GLY A 37 7.93 -11.14 -1.00
C GLY A 37 7.91 -12.55 -0.42
N GLU A 38 8.09 -12.61 0.90
CA GLU A 38 7.92 -13.82 1.68
C GLU A 38 6.51 -13.86 2.25
N PHE A 39 5.82 -14.98 2.03
CA PHE A 39 4.42 -15.15 2.42
C PHE A 39 4.29 -16.15 3.55
N GLN A 40 3.58 -15.76 4.61
CA GLN A 40 3.05 -16.68 5.61
C GLN A 40 1.74 -17.28 5.08
N SER A 41 1.29 -18.36 5.67
CA SER A 41 0.13 -19.13 5.19
C SER A 41 -1.18 -18.34 5.12
N ASP A 42 -1.31 -17.29 5.92
CA ASP A 42 -2.48 -16.42 6.02
C ASP A 42 -2.37 -15.14 5.17
N GLU A 43 -1.24 -14.94 4.51
CA GLU A 43 -1.01 -13.78 3.66
C GLU A 43 -1.48 -14.02 2.23
N SER A 44 -1.83 -12.95 1.55
CA SER A 44 -2.42 -13.01 0.21
C SER A 44 -1.76 -12.03 -0.76
N ILE A 45 -2.06 -12.23 -2.02
CA ILE A 45 -1.61 -11.40 -3.14
C ILE A 45 -2.75 -10.50 -3.57
N LEU A 46 -2.47 -9.22 -3.77
CA LEU A 46 -3.38 -8.25 -4.36
C LEU A 46 -3.13 -8.14 -5.85
N ILE A 47 -4.17 -8.25 -6.64
CA ILE A 47 -4.16 -8.04 -8.09
C ILE A 47 -5.07 -6.86 -8.42
N ILE A 48 -4.53 -5.87 -9.12
CA ILE A 48 -5.24 -4.70 -9.63
C ILE A 48 -5.19 -4.74 -11.14
N GLN A 49 -6.34 -4.71 -11.78
CA GLN A 49 -6.48 -4.73 -13.23
C GLN A 49 -6.64 -3.31 -13.80
N ASN A 50 -6.37 -3.15 -15.09
CA ASN A 50 -6.38 -1.85 -15.76
C ASN A 50 -7.76 -1.16 -15.76
N ASN A 51 -8.84 -1.96 -15.69
CA ASN A 51 -10.21 -1.42 -15.64
C ASN A 51 -10.68 -1.01 -14.23
N GLY A 52 -9.82 -1.11 -13.22
CA GLY A 52 -10.15 -0.82 -11.84
C GLY A 52 -10.66 -2.01 -11.03
N ASP A 53 -10.76 -3.19 -11.63
CA ASP A 53 -11.04 -4.40 -10.89
C ASP A 53 -9.87 -4.78 -10.00
N PHE A 54 -10.17 -5.30 -8.84
CA PHE A 54 -9.18 -5.85 -7.92
C PHE A 54 -9.73 -7.08 -7.19
N TYR A 55 -8.84 -7.94 -6.77
CA TYR A 55 -9.13 -9.10 -5.94
C TYR A 55 -7.87 -9.59 -5.25
N THR A 56 -8.04 -10.47 -4.28
CA THR A 56 -6.92 -11.12 -3.61
C THR A 56 -6.94 -12.62 -3.84
N THR A 57 -5.77 -13.23 -3.89
CA THR A 57 -5.60 -14.68 -4.00
C THR A 57 -4.63 -15.18 -2.94
N ASP A 58 -4.66 -16.49 -2.70
CA ASP A 58 -3.53 -17.17 -2.09
C ASP A 58 -2.32 -17.22 -3.06
N PHE A 59 -1.24 -17.89 -2.66
CA PHE A 59 -0.05 -18.02 -3.49
C PHE A 59 0.14 -19.46 -4.03
N ASP A 60 -0.96 -20.17 -4.28
CA ASP A 60 -0.95 -21.48 -4.91
C ASP A 60 -0.45 -21.36 -6.36
N LEU A 61 0.50 -22.22 -6.75
CA LEU A 61 1.08 -22.22 -8.09
C LEU A 61 0.09 -22.62 -9.19
N ASN A 62 -1.05 -23.22 -8.82
CA ASN A 62 -2.11 -23.57 -9.75
C ASN A 62 -3.02 -22.38 -10.12
N ASN A 63 -2.88 -21.27 -9.45
CA ASN A 63 -3.66 -20.07 -9.75
C ASN A 63 -3.37 -19.57 -11.16
N HIS A 64 -4.42 -19.12 -11.84
CA HIS A 64 -4.37 -18.48 -13.15
C HIS A 64 -4.66 -16.99 -13.02
N TYR A 65 -3.91 -16.18 -13.75
CA TYR A 65 -4.07 -14.73 -13.75
C TYR A 65 -4.30 -14.21 -15.17
N ASP A 66 -5.12 -13.16 -15.27
CA ASP A 66 -5.41 -12.51 -16.54
C ASP A 66 -4.27 -11.60 -16.99
N ALA A 67 -4.22 -11.27 -18.28
CA ALA A 67 -3.12 -10.49 -18.87
C ALA A 67 -3.19 -8.98 -18.57
N ASP A 68 -4.33 -8.44 -18.15
CA ASP A 68 -4.56 -7.01 -17.95
C ASP A 68 -4.20 -6.53 -16.54
N ILE A 69 -3.16 -7.08 -15.95
CA ILE A 69 -2.67 -6.72 -14.64
C ILE A 69 -1.98 -5.34 -14.69
N GLN A 70 -2.51 -4.39 -13.95
CA GLN A 70 -1.84 -3.11 -13.69
C GLN A 70 -0.81 -3.24 -12.56
N ARG A 71 -1.19 -3.95 -11.49
CA ARG A 71 -0.37 -4.21 -10.31
C ARG A 71 -0.60 -5.60 -9.78
N ILE A 72 0.48 -6.25 -9.36
CA ILE A 72 0.44 -7.44 -8.53
C ILE A 72 1.47 -7.30 -7.43
N GLU A 73 1.04 -7.47 -6.19
CA GLU A 73 1.90 -7.30 -5.03
C GLU A 73 1.35 -8.06 -3.82
N LYS A 74 2.17 -8.21 -2.80
CA LYS A 74 1.70 -8.70 -1.51
C LYS A 74 0.64 -7.78 -0.95
N TYR A 75 -0.50 -8.34 -0.54
CA TYR A 75 -1.58 -7.57 0.05
C TYR A 75 -1.19 -6.99 1.40
N ASP A 76 -1.33 -5.70 1.55
CA ASP A 76 -1.18 -4.97 2.80
C ASP A 76 -2.50 -4.24 3.10
N PRO A 77 -3.25 -4.65 4.16
CA PRO A 77 -4.54 -4.06 4.48
C PRO A 77 -4.43 -2.60 4.95
N GLU A 78 -3.25 -2.15 5.35
CA GLU A 78 -3.03 -0.79 5.86
C GLU A 78 -2.52 0.18 4.79
N LYS A 79 -2.09 -0.35 3.63
CA LYS A 79 -1.58 0.49 2.55
C LYS A 79 -2.68 1.38 1.98
N VAL A 80 -2.42 2.68 1.98
CA VAL A 80 -3.32 3.68 1.42
C VAL A 80 -2.97 3.96 -0.03
N TRP A 81 -4.00 3.94 -0.87
CA TRP A 81 -3.91 4.26 -2.28
C TRP A 81 -4.67 5.55 -2.57
N THR A 82 -4.22 6.26 -3.58
CA THR A 82 -4.89 7.46 -4.08
C THR A 82 -5.23 7.24 -5.55
N ALA A 83 -6.48 7.43 -5.90
CA ALA A 83 -6.94 7.35 -7.29
C ALA A 83 -7.55 8.66 -7.74
N VAL A 84 -7.27 9.04 -8.97
CA VAL A 84 -7.97 10.10 -9.69
C VAL A 84 -8.69 9.47 -10.88
N LEU A 85 -9.97 9.76 -11.00
CA LEU A 85 -10.83 9.16 -12.02
C LEU A 85 -11.82 10.19 -12.58
N TYR A 86 -12.26 9.97 -13.81
CA TYR A 86 -13.48 10.60 -14.32
C TYR A 86 -14.68 9.74 -13.92
N ASP A 87 -15.56 10.28 -13.09
CA ASP A 87 -16.73 9.56 -12.58
C ASP A 87 -17.93 9.75 -13.50
N ALA A 88 -18.28 8.68 -14.21
CA ALA A 88 -19.40 8.71 -15.16
C ALA A 88 -20.76 8.92 -14.50
N ASP A 89 -20.91 8.55 -13.21
CA ASP A 89 -22.13 8.83 -12.42
C ASP A 89 -22.21 10.31 -11.98
N GLN A 90 -21.12 11.04 -12.09
CA GLN A 90 -20.98 12.45 -11.71
C GLN A 90 -20.61 13.32 -12.91
N GLN A 91 -21.27 13.12 -14.04
CA GLN A 91 -21.07 13.91 -15.29
C GLN A 91 -19.63 13.88 -15.81
N ASN A 92 -18.89 12.82 -15.56
CA ASN A 92 -17.48 12.69 -15.91
C ASN A 92 -16.56 13.77 -15.31
N TYR A 93 -16.94 14.38 -14.21
CA TYR A 93 -16.04 15.24 -13.48
C TYR A 93 -14.88 14.44 -12.86
N PRO A 94 -13.71 15.03 -12.73
CA PRO A 94 -12.58 14.37 -12.07
C PRO A 94 -12.77 14.34 -10.55
N TYR A 95 -12.65 13.14 -9.99
CA TYR A 95 -12.71 12.88 -8.56
C TYR A 95 -11.39 12.32 -8.07
N LEU A 96 -11.02 12.73 -6.89
CA LEU A 96 -9.89 12.16 -6.16
C LEU A 96 -10.41 11.44 -4.93
N LYS A 97 -9.92 10.22 -4.71
CA LYS A 97 -10.22 9.45 -3.50
C LYS A 97 -8.99 8.76 -2.95
N ARG A 98 -9.02 8.56 -1.64
CA ARG A 98 -8.00 7.81 -0.92
C ARG A 98 -8.65 6.68 -0.15
N PHE A 99 -8.08 5.49 -0.26
CA PHE A 99 -8.70 4.27 0.26
C PHE A 99 -7.67 3.17 0.51
N THR A 100 -8.10 2.15 1.24
CA THR A 100 -7.41 0.87 1.35
C THR A 100 -8.18 -0.19 0.60
N PHE A 101 -7.48 -1.14 -0.01
CA PHE A 101 -8.13 -2.32 -0.59
C PHE A 101 -8.53 -3.30 0.50
N GLU A 102 -9.62 -3.99 0.30
CA GLU A 102 -10.09 -5.08 1.15
C GLU A 102 -9.71 -6.42 0.53
N ALA A 103 -9.41 -7.41 1.39
CA ALA A 103 -9.21 -8.77 0.94
C ALA A 103 -10.53 -9.34 0.40
N THR A 104 -10.54 -9.80 -0.83
CA THR A 104 -11.70 -10.35 -1.49
C THR A 104 -11.32 -11.31 -2.61
N ALA A 105 -11.84 -12.53 -2.58
CA ALA A 105 -11.66 -13.48 -3.68
C ALA A 105 -12.49 -13.12 -4.92
N LYS A 106 -13.62 -12.44 -4.71
CA LYS A 106 -14.49 -11.97 -5.80
C LYS A 106 -13.99 -10.61 -6.28
N LYS A 107 -13.90 -10.44 -7.59
CA LYS A 107 -13.54 -9.16 -8.20
C LYS A 107 -14.49 -8.05 -7.75
N GLN A 108 -13.91 -6.95 -7.28
CA GLN A 108 -14.56 -5.68 -6.98
C GLN A 108 -13.96 -4.60 -7.88
N ASN A 109 -14.62 -3.49 -8.02
CA ASN A 109 -14.11 -2.37 -8.81
C ASN A 109 -14.07 -1.09 -7.97
N TYR A 110 -12.88 -0.49 -7.85
CA TYR A 110 -12.73 0.74 -7.06
C TYR A 110 -13.14 2.02 -7.80
N LEU A 111 -13.39 1.94 -9.10
CA LEU A 111 -13.94 3.05 -9.88
C LEU A 111 -15.46 3.18 -9.78
N GLY A 112 -16.14 2.19 -9.21
CA GLY A 112 -17.59 2.09 -9.11
C GLY A 112 -18.18 1.12 -10.12
N ASP A 113 -19.51 1.07 -10.18
CA ASP A 113 -20.24 0.11 -11.02
C ASP A 113 -20.43 0.59 -12.47
N ASN A 114 -20.23 1.89 -12.71
CA ASN A 114 -20.40 2.44 -14.06
C ASN A 114 -19.16 2.17 -14.91
N LYS A 115 -19.32 1.38 -15.96
CA LYS A 115 -18.23 0.99 -16.87
C LYS A 115 -17.65 2.15 -17.68
N HIS A 116 -18.32 3.30 -17.70
CA HIS A 116 -17.84 4.50 -18.39
C HIS A 116 -16.92 5.37 -17.54
N SER A 117 -16.83 5.11 -16.25
CA SER A 117 -15.83 5.73 -15.40
C SER A 117 -14.43 5.32 -15.82
N LYS A 118 -13.50 6.28 -15.83
CA LYS A 118 -12.14 6.06 -16.32
C LYS A 118 -11.12 6.44 -15.26
N LEU A 119 -10.17 5.53 -15.03
CA LEU A 119 -9.00 5.82 -14.21
C LEU A 119 -8.08 6.82 -14.95
N ILE A 120 -7.67 7.87 -14.24
CA ILE A 120 -6.65 8.81 -14.71
C ILE A 120 -5.29 8.38 -14.17
N LEU A 121 -5.18 8.19 -12.84
CA LEU A 121 -3.98 7.71 -12.20
C LEU A 121 -4.30 6.97 -10.89
N LEU A 122 -3.41 6.06 -10.54
CA LEU A 122 -3.40 5.34 -9.27
C LEU A 122 -2.02 5.51 -8.63
N SER A 123 -1.98 6.09 -7.43
CA SER A 123 -0.74 6.35 -6.71
C SER A 123 -0.66 5.56 -5.41
N GLU A 124 0.51 5.04 -5.13
CA GLU A 124 0.87 4.42 -3.86
C GLU A 124 1.70 5.34 -2.95
N GLN A 125 1.96 6.58 -3.38
CA GLN A 125 2.68 7.57 -2.58
C GLN A 125 1.94 7.88 -1.28
N VAL A 126 2.69 8.11 -0.20
CA VAL A 126 2.10 8.48 1.11
C VAL A 126 1.50 9.88 1.06
N PHE A 127 2.17 10.80 0.39
CA PHE A 127 1.74 12.19 0.20
C PHE A 127 1.66 12.54 -1.29
N PRO A 128 0.66 12.02 -2.03
CA PRO A 128 0.56 12.28 -3.45
C PRO A 128 0.24 13.76 -3.72
N ARG A 129 0.87 14.29 -4.74
CA ARG A 129 0.69 15.66 -5.21
C ARG A 129 0.21 15.62 -6.65
N ILE A 130 -0.93 16.23 -6.90
CA ILE A 130 -1.64 16.14 -8.18
C ILE A 130 -1.74 17.52 -8.80
N GLN A 131 -1.41 17.62 -10.09
CA GLN A 131 -1.59 18.83 -10.87
C GLN A 131 -2.72 18.65 -11.87
N VAL A 132 -3.68 19.57 -11.85
CA VAL A 132 -4.73 19.69 -12.85
C VAL A 132 -4.40 20.86 -13.76
N VAL A 133 -4.18 20.58 -15.03
CA VAL A 133 -4.03 21.59 -16.07
C VAL A 133 -5.34 21.70 -16.81
N PHE A 134 -5.87 22.93 -16.92
CA PHE A 134 -7.14 23.19 -17.57
C PHE A 134 -6.99 23.28 -19.08
N GLY A 135 -8.08 23.00 -19.80
CA GLY A 135 -8.11 22.99 -21.25
C GLY A 135 -9.41 23.58 -21.80
N GLY A 136 -9.55 23.57 -23.13
CA GLY A 136 -10.71 24.10 -23.80
C GLY A 136 -10.97 25.57 -23.44
N HIS A 137 -12.18 25.89 -23.02
CA HIS A 137 -12.57 27.27 -22.62
C HIS A 137 -11.92 27.72 -21.30
N ASP A 138 -11.34 26.79 -20.54
CA ASP A 138 -10.74 27.05 -19.25
C ASP A 138 -9.20 27.05 -19.29
N ASP A 139 -8.59 27.01 -20.47
CA ASP A 139 -7.15 26.92 -20.69
C ASP A 139 -6.36 28.13 -20.13
N PHE A 140 -7.03 29.26 -19.94
CA PHE A 140 -6.44 30.48 -19.35
C PHE A 140 -6.24 30.39 -17.82
N ARG A 141 -6.82 29.38 -17.16
CA ARG A 141 -6.76 29.24 -15.70
C ARG A 141 -5.41 28.71 -15.29
N GLU A 142 -4.92 29.22 -14.15
CA GLU A 142 -3.73 28.68 -13.50
C GLU A 142 -3.93 27.20 -13.14
N PRO A 143 -2.90 26.36 -13.31
CA PRO A 143 -2.97 24.98 -12.86
C PRO A 143 -3.35 24.86 -11.39
N LEU A 144 -4.20 23.89 -11.08
CA LEU A 144 -4.57 23.56 -9.73
C LEU A 144 -3.63 22.49 -9.19
N ILE A 145 -2.95 22.78 -8.07
CA ILE A 145 -2.11 21.82 -7.37
C ILE A 145 -2.82 21.36 -6.10
N VAL A 146 -2.96 20.06 -5.96
CA VAL A 146 -3.68 19.43 -4.86
C VAL A 146 -2.75 18.51 -4.09
N GLU A 147 -2.64 18.77 -2.78
CA GLU A 147 -2.04 17.82 -1.83
C GLU A 147 -3.13 16.83 -1.41
N ALA A 148 -3.04 15.59 -1.92
CA ALA A 148 -4.14 14.63 -1.80
C ALA A 148 -4.49 14.29 -0.35
N SER A 149 -3.48 14.20 0.53
CA SER A 149 -3.69 13.88 1.95
C SER A 149 -4.46 14.96 2.71
N ASP A 150 -4.35 16.22 2.27
CA ASP A 150 -5.07 17.35 2.87
C ASP A 150 -6.44 17.56 2.20
N PHE A 151 -6.57 17.12 0.97
CA PHE A 151 -7.78 17.32 0.15
C PHE A 151 -8.91 16.38 0.53
N VAL A 152 -8.62 15.12 0.80
CA VAL A 152 -9.62 14.10 1.12
C VAL A 152 -9.07 13.09 2.13
N GLY A 153 -9.93 12.66 3.06
CA GLY A 153 -9.61 11.61 4.03
C GLY A 153 -9.64 10.22 3.40
N VAL A 154 -8.98 9.28 4.08
CA VAL A 154 -9.00 7.86 3.70
C VAL A 154 -10.35 7.25 4.06
N LYS A 155 -10.98 6.60 3.11
CA LYS A 155 -12.28 5.94 3.24
C LYS A 155 -12.25 4.56 2.59
N SER A 156 -13.40 3.88 2.54
CA SER A 156 -13.56 2.64 1.78
C SER A 156 -13.31 2.88 0.29
N TYR A 157 -12.85 1.84 -0.41
CA TYR A 157 -12.72 1.88 -1.88
C TYR A 157 -14.05 2.15 -2.59
N LYS A 158 -15.19 1.92 -1.93
CA LYS A 158 -16.55 2.22 -2.43
C LYS A 158 -16.91 3.70 -2.36
N ALA A 159 -16.19 4.50 -1.61
CA ALA A 159 -16.45 5.93 -1.52
C ALA A 159 -16.22 6.62 -2.88
N LYS A 160 -17.01 7.64 -3.16
CA LYS A 160 -16.90 8.39 -4.42
C LYS A 160 -15.71 9.35 -4.45
N GLY A 161 -15.26 9.78 -3.28
CA GLY A 161 -14.19 10.76 -3.16
C GLY A 161 -14.71 12.21 -3.26
N LYS A 162 -13.79 13.12 -3.59
CA LYS A 162 -14.06 14.55 -3.69
C LYS A 162 -13.74 15.05 -5.08
N ARG A 163 -14.66 15.83 -5.66
CA ARG A 163 -14.48 16.41 -6.99
C ARG A 163 -13.32 17.42 -6.99
N LEU A 164 -12.44 17.30 -7.96
CA LEU A 164 -11.29 18.19 -8.13
C LEU A 164 -11.69 19.54 -8.70
N THR A 165 -12.53 19.54 -9.74
CA THR A 165 -12.96 20.75 -10.44
C THR A 165 -14.22 20.49 -11.26
N THR A 166 -14.93 21.55 -11.61
CA THR A 166 -15.99 21.55 -12.62
C THR A 166 -15.55 22.16 -13.95
N TYR A 167 -14.33 22.71 -13.99
CA TYR A 167 -13.76 23.28 -15.20
C TYR A 167 -13.27 22.21 -16.16
N THR A 168 -13.13 22.58 -17.43
CA THR A 168 -12.63 21.69 -18.46
C THR A 168 -11.18 21.34 -18.20
N VAL A 169 -10.90 20.04 -18.11
CA VAL A 169 -9.55 19.53 -17.85
C VAL A 169 -8.81 19.28 -19.16
N GLY A 170 -7.58 19.77 -19.23
CA GLY A 170 -6.65 19.43 -20.30
C GLY A 170 -5.78 18.23 -19.96
N ASN A 171 -5.21 18.21 -18.76
CA ASN A 171 -4.36 17.11 -18.29
C ASN A 171 -4.36 17.03 -16.76
N ILE A 172 -4.23 15.82 -16.24
CA ILE A 172 -3.99 15.56 -14.81
C ILE A 172 -2.78 14.66 -14.70
N GLU A 173 -1.83 15.05 -13.88
CA GLU A 173 -0.61 14.29 -13.63
C GLU A 173 -0.22 14.30 -12.16
N GLU A 174 0.53 13.29 -11.75
CA GLU A 174 1.14 13.23 -10.44
C GLU A 174 2.50 13.95 -10.48
N LEU A 175 2.71 14.84 -9.53
CA LEU A 175 3.97 15.53 -9.33
C LEU A 175 4.80 14.84 -8.26
N GLU A 176 6.10 15.12 -8.23
CA GLU A 176 6.96 14.68 -7.15
C GLU A 176 6.44 15.21 -5.80
N PRO A 177 6.36 14.34 -4.78
CA PRO A 177 5.91 14.75 -3.47
C PRO A 177 6.91 15.73 -2.83
N THR A 178 6.40 16.74 -2.13
CA THR A 178 7.21 17.68 -1.35
C THR A 178 7.34 17.25 0.12
N ARG A 179 6.52 16.29 0.55
CA ARG A 179 6.52 15.71 1.90
C ARG A 179 6.96 14.26 1.80
N MET A 180 7.86 13.85 2.69
CA MET A 180 8.31 12.47 2.80
C MET A 180 7.63 11.83 4.01
N PRO A 181 7.30 10.51 3.96
CA PRO A 181 6.85 9.81 5.15
C PRO A 181 7.95 9.85 6.21
N GLU A 182 7.54 10.00 7.47
CA GLU A 182 8.48 9.87 8.59
C GLU A 182 9.07 8.46 8.57
N PRO A 183 10.39 8.30 8.75
CA PRO A 183 10.97 6.98 8.87
C PRO A 183 10.30 6.29 10.06
N GLU A 184 9.85 5.05 9.85
CA GLU A 184 9.39 4.22 10.96
C GLU A 184 10.51 4.16 11.98
N ASP A 185 10.22 4.60 13.21
CA ASP A 185 11.15 4.49 14.33
C ASP A 185 11.36 3.00 14.61
N THR A 186 12.33 2.41 13.94
CA THR A 186 12.90 1.14 14.36
C THR A 186 13.74 1.43 15.60
N THR A 187 13.08 1.61 16.72
CA THR A 187 13.72 1.46 18.02
C THR A 187 14.13 0.00 18.13
N GLU A 188 15.34 -0.29 17.67
CA GLU A 188 16.03 -1.47 18.16
C GLU A 188 16.09 -1.33 19.67
N PRO A 189 15.63 -2.33 20.43
CA PRO A 189 15.81 -2.29 21.88
C PRO A 189 17.31 -2.24 22.13
N GLU A 190 17.79 -1.15 22.73
CA GLU A 190 19.14 -1.08 23.25
C GLU A 190 19.34 -2.31 24.13
N ALA A 191 20.31 -3.13 23.74
CA ALA A 191 20.79 -4.21 24.58
C ALA A 191 21.34 -3.55 25.85
N GLY A 192 20.62 -3.72 26.94
CA GLY A 192 21.08 -3.26 28.24
C GLY A 192 22.41 -3.95 28.54
N ASP A 193 23.47 -3.15 28.60
CA ASP A 193 24.71 -3.58 29.22
C ASP A 193 24.44 -3.85 30.70
N ASP A 194 24.28 -5.10 31.05
CA ASP A 194 24.38 -5.55 32.41
C ASP A 194 25.86 -5.44 32.83
N GLU A 195 26.22 -4.28 33.38
CA GLU A 195 27.43 -4.17 34.16
C GLU A 195 27.27 -5.04 35.42
N ALA A 196 27.89 -6.18 35.38
CA ALA A 196 28.13 -6.98 36.58
C ALA A 196 29.15 -6.23 37.44
N THR A 197 28.69 -5.57 38.47
CA THR A 197 29.54 -5.07 39.55
C THR A 197 30.02 -6.24 40.37
N ASN A 198 31.26 -6.65 40.14
CA ASN A 198 31.97 -7.51 41.06
C ASN A 198 32.29 -6.71 42.33
N ASP A 199 31.57 -6.97 43.36
CA ASP A 199 31.90 -6.57 44.75
C ASP A 199 32.90 -7.54 45.30
N ASP A 200 34.17 -7.21 45.16
CA ASP A 200 35.26 -7.88 45.91
C ASP A 200 35.29 -7.33 47.32
N GLY A 201 34.62 -8.04 48.20
CA GLY A 201 34.74 -7.85 49.65
C GLY A 201 36.14 -8.14 50.12
N ASP A 202 36.90 -7.13 50.34
CA ASP A 202 38.17 -7.20 51.05
C ASP A 202 37.91 -7.49 52.55
N ASN A 203 38.27 -8.66 52.94
CA ASN A 203 38.20 -9.10 54.33
C ASN A 203 39.60 -8.91 54.98
N GLY A 204 39.87 -7.66 55.40
CA GLY A 204 41.05 -7.35 56.17
C GLY A 204 41.03 -7.93 57.58
N GLN A 205 41.75 -9.01 57.80
CA GLN A 205 42.05 -9.45 59.15
C GLN A 205 43.14 -8.56 59.74
N MET A 206 42.78 -7.81 60.74
CA MET A 206 43.75 -7.22 61.68
C MET A 206 44.26 -8.29 62.63
N ASN A 207 45.55 -8.53 62.57
CA ASN A 207 46.24 -9.19 63.66
C ASN A 207 46.94 -8.14 64.51
N LEU A 208 46.53 -8.10 65.77
CA LEU A 208 47.17 -7.43 66.84
C LEU A 208 48.42 -8.18 67.30
N PHE A 209 49.52 -7.51 67.26
CA PHE A 209 50.52 -7.41 68.34
C PHE A 209 51.39 -6.18 68.11
#